data_4ec302ca03c801bb343e9eb421da10a1
#
_entry.id   4ec302ca03c801bb343e9eb421da10a1
#
_cell.length_a   1.000
_cell.length_b   1.000
_cell.length_c   1.000
_cell.angle_alpha   90.00
_cell.angle_beta   90.00
_cell.angle_gamma   90.00
#
_symmetry.space_group_name_H-M   'P 1'
#
loop_
_entity.id
_entity.type
_entity.pdbx_description
1 polymer ?
#
loop_
_entity_poly.entity_id
_entity_poly.type
_entity_poly.pdbx_seq_one_letter_code
_entity_poly.pdbx_strand_id
1 'polypeptide(L)'
;MAHCIEMNDSMFSVREKPWHYMETQERCKILADAPNSAEALKLAGLDWTVEQTPVFMDDGTEIKNYKANIRSDDKTVLGIVTNRYKIVQNADAFSFTDAIVGETEDGIVRYETAGSLNGGKRVWLLAKMPTKKVLDDDVEPYMVFSNSHDGTGAIKICMTPIRVVCNNTLSLALNTAQRSWSTKHVGNPDEKLAEARHCLGMANLYMDALDEEADRLANIKLNFEQINEILDQMFPVTENDSDRKKANIQKVKDNYSVCYFMPDIAKFKGTAWGAVNAMSDMIGHSAPNRNTANYEENRWGKIMDGHAWMDEFVKLVNAKVGVGA
;
A
#
# COMPACT_ATOMS: atom_id res chain seq x y z
N MET A 1 15.64 -13.66 6.85
CA MET A 1 15.79 -12.35 6.16
C MET A 1 14.49 -11.58 6.35
N ALA A 2 14.56 -10.39 6.92
CA ALA A 2 13.39 -9.68 7.47
C ALA A 2 12.56 -8.89 6.45
N HIS A 3 12.90 -8.90 5.16
CA HIS A 3 12.34 -7.94 4.20
C HIS A 3 11.66 -8.56 2.98
N CYS A 4 11.48 -9.88 2.90
CA CYS A 4 10.98 -10.59 1.71
C CYS A 4 11.73 -10.23 0.40
N ILE A 5 12.89 -9.57 0.52
CA ILE A 5 13.76 -9.25 -0.59
C ILE A 5 14.82 -10.34 -0.65
N GLU A 6 14.74 -11.19 -1.66
CA GLU A 6 15.69 -12.27 -1.91
C GLU A 6 16.83 -11.78 -2.80
N MET A 7 17.88 -12.59 -2.93
CA MET A 7 19.06 -12.22 -3.75
C MET A 7 18.72 -11.91 -5.22
N ASN A 8 17.59 -12.40 -5.73
CA ASN A 8 17.12 -12.18 -7.10
C ASN A 8 16.12 -11.03 -7.24
N ASP A 9 15.74 -10.39 -6.14
CA ASP A 9 14.87 -9.23 -6.18
C ASP A 9 15.65 -7.96 -6.51
N SER A 10 15.00 -7.05 -7.21
CA SER A 10 15.55 -5.74 -7.54
C SER A 10 14.46 -4.68 -7.42
N MET A 11 14.88 -3.44 -7.24
CA MET A 11 14.02 -2.30 -7.15
C MET A 11 14.75 -0.98 -7.45
N PHE A 12 13.99 0.06 -7.71
CA PHE A 12 14.47 1.42 -7.58
C PHE A 12 13.56 2.26 -6.69
N SER A 13 14.07 3.37 -6.19
CA SER A 13 13.30 4.42 -5.52
C SER A 13 13.86 5.79 -5.91
N VAL A 14 12.99 6.80 -5.97
CA VAL A 14 13.37 8.17 -6.32
C VAL A 14 13.65 8.96 -5.05
N ARG A 15 14.80 9.61 -4.99
CA ARG A 15 15.26 10.55 -3.94
C ARG A 15 15.46 9.94 -2.55
N GLU A 16 14.60 9.04 -2.10
CA GLU A 16 14.63 8.52 -0.74
C GLU A 16 14.90 7.02 -0.70
N LYS A 17 15.60 6.58 0.34
CA LYS A 17 15.77 5.17 0.64
C LYS A 17 14.47 4.62 1.21
N PRO A 18 13.86 3.62 0.56
CA PRO A 18 12.65 3.01 1.11
C PRO A 18 12.96 2.22 2.39
N TRP A 19 11.94 2.02 3.23
CA TRP A 19 12.08 1.26 4.49
C TRP A 19 12.60 -0.17 4.31
N HIS A 20 12.43 -0.75 3.13
CA HIS A 20 12.93 -2.08 2.75
C HIS A 20 14.28 -2.04 2.01
N TYR A 21 14.92 -0.87 1.92
CA TYR A 21 16.23 -0.71 1.33
C TYR A 21 17.31 -1.42 2.16
N MET A 22 18.10 -2.26 1.51
CA MET A 22 19.28 -2.89 2.10
C MET A 22 20.55 -2.33 1.45
N GLU A 23 21.41 -1.70 2.22
CA GLU A 23 22.63 -1.04 1.74
C GLU A 23 23.62 -1.99 1.02
N THR A 24 23.49 -3.30 1.29
CA THR A 24 24.34 -4.34 0.69
C THR A 24 23.84 -4.85 -0.66
N GLN A 25 22.70 -4.37 -1.15
CA GLN A 25 22.13 -4.86 -2.41
C GLN A 25 22.44 -3.90 -3.55
N GLU A 26 23.35 -4.27 -4.43
CA GLU A 26 23.65 -3.57 -5.71
C GLU A 26 22.41 -3.41 -6.61
N ARG A 27 21.33 -4.14 -6.31
CA ARG A 27 20.07 -4.16 -7.08
C ARG A 27 19.03 -3.14 -6.60
N CYS A 28 19.30 -2.43 -5.51
CA CYS A 28 18.47 -1.32 -5.04
C CYS A 28 19.06 0.00 -5.54
N LYS A 29 18.41 0.64 -6.51
CA LYS A 29 18.88 1.88 -7.12
C LYS A 29 18.15 3.08 -6.56
N ILE A 30 18.87 4.10 -6.14
CA ILE A 30 18.29 5.40 -5.76
C ILE A 30 18.52 6.37 -6.91
N LEU A 31 17.44 6.93 -7.43
CA LEU A 31 17.43 7.83 -8.58
C LEU A 31 17.21 9.27 -8.13
N ALA A 32 17.78 10.22 -8.85
CA ALA A 32 17.50 11.65 -8.64
C ALA A 32 16.10 12.03 -9.16
N ASP A 33 15.77 11.51 -10.35
CA ASP A 33 14.54 11.84 -11.06
C ASP A 33 13.70 10.60 -11.34
N ALA A 34 12.38 10.78 -11.39
CA ALA A 34 11.42 9.71 -11.65
C ALA A 34 11.45 9.30 -13.14
N PRO A 35 11.72 8.01 -13.45
CA PRO A 35 11.79 7.51 -14.82
C PRO A 35 10.40 7.38 -15.45
N ASN A 36 10.36 7.27 -16.78
CA ASN A 36 9.19 6.80 -17.51
C ASN A 36 9.01 5.28 -17.40
N SER A 37 7.92 4.72 -17.94
CA SER A 37 7.59 3.29 -17.81
C SER A 37 8.65 2.36 -18.40
N ALA A 38 9.20 2.67 -19.57
CA ALA A 38 10.21 1.82 -20.22
C ALA A 38 11.54 1.79 -19.44
N GLU A 39 11.94 2.90 -18.86
CA GLU A 39 13.09 3.01 -17.98
C GLU A 39 12.82 2.33 -16.64
N ALA A 40 11.64 2.58 -16.04
CA ALA A 40 11.23 2.04 -14.76
C ALA A 40 11.20 0.51 -14.75
N LEU A 41 10.66 -0.11 -15.82
CA LEU A 41 10.63 -1.56 -15.99
C LEU A 41 12.04 -2.18 -15.90
N LYS A 42 13.01 -1.57 -16.59
CA LYS A 42 14.42 -2.03 -16.59
C LYS A 42 15.13 -1.72 -15.28
N LEU A 43 14.91 -0.54 -14.72
CA LEU A 43 15.55 -0.10 -13.47
C LEU A 43 15.07 -0.93 -12.28
N ALA A 44 13.81 -1.35 -12.31
CA ALA A 44 13.24 -2.28 -11.34
C ALA A 44 13.68 -3.74 -11.53
N GLY A 45 14.35 -4.07 -12.66
CA GLY A 45 14.69 -5.44 -13.02
C GLY A 45 13.47 -6.32 -13.24
N LEU A 46 12.43 -5.74 -13.84
CA LEU A 46 11.13 -6.40 -14.13
C LEU A 46 10.94 -6.68 -15.63
N ASP A 47 11.98 -6.57 -16.44
CA ASP A 47 11.96 -6.77 -17.88
C ASP A 47 11.97 -8.26 -18.33
N TRP A 48 11.82 -9.17 -17.37
CA TRP A 48 11.54 -10.58 -17.62
C TRP A 48 10.04 -10.85 -17.78
N THR A 49 9.72 -11.95 -18.44
CA THR A 49 8.34 -12.44 -18.62
C THR A 49 8.06 -13.68 -17.78
N VAL A 50 6.79 -13.94 -17.50
CA VAL A 50 6.33 -15.17 -16.85
C VAL A 50 5.91 -16.15 -17.92
N GLU A 51 6.48 -17.35 -17.86
CA GLU A 51 6.15 -18.50 -18.72
C GLU A 51 5.42 -19.56 -17.91
N GLN A 52 4.58 -20.37 -18.57
CA GLN A 52 3.93 -21.52 -17.93
C GLN A 52 4.48 -22.82 -18.48
N THR A 53 4.88 -23.72 -17.60
CA THR A 53 5.35 -25.07 -17.97
C THR A 53 4.53 -26.15 -17.26
N PRO A 54 4.34 -27.34 -17.87
CA PRO A 54 3.71 -28.47 -17.21
C PRO A 54 4.46 -28.88 -15.93
N VAL A 55 3.75 -29.50 -14.98
CA VAL A 55 4.32 -30.05 -13.75
C VAL A 55 4.22 -31.59 -13.81
N PHE A 56 5.29 -32.28 -13.41
CA PHE A 56 5.38 -33.72 -13.45
C PHE A 56 5.67 -34.31 -12.06
N MET A 57 5.23 -35.55 -11.84
CA MET A 57 5.67 -36.37 -10.71
C MET A 57 7.06 -36.97 -11.01
N ASP A 58 7.71 -37.57 -10.00
CA ASP A 58 9.04 -38.16 -10.10
C ASP A 58 9.11 -39.28 -11.16
N ASP A 59 8.00 -39.95 -11.44
CA ASP A 59 7.89 -41.00 -12.47
C ASP A 59 7.66 -40.47 -13.89
N GLY A 60 7.66 -39.12 -14.06
CA GLY A 60 7.41 -38.46 -15.33
C GLY A 60 5.93 -38.31 -15.69
N THR A 61 5.01 -38.68 -14.81
CA THR A 61 3.57 -38.48 -15.03
C THR A 61 3.20 -37.01 -14.87
N GLU A 62 2.56 -36.43 -15.89
CA GLU A 62 2.08 -35.04 -15.84
C GLU A 62 0.96 -34.84 -14.82
N ILE A 63 1.11 -33.85 -13.94
CA ILE A 63 0.08 -33.43 -13.01
C ILE A 63 -0.90 -32.53 -13.75
N LYS A 64 -1.96 -33.13 -14.29
CA LYS A 64 -3.00 -32.42 -15.03
C LYS A 64 -3.65 -31.34 -14.16
N ASN A 65 -4.11 -30.25 -14.80
CA ASN A 65 -4.76 -29.08 -14.17
C ASN A 65 -3.83 -28.15 -13.40
N TYR A 66 -2.53 -28.38 -13.35
CA TYR A 66 -1.54 -27.52 -12.74
C TYR A 66 -0.45 -27.16 -13.73
N LYS A 67 0.12 -25.96 -13.55
CA LYS A 67 1.28 -25.45 -14.26
C LYS A 67 2.21 -24.74 -13.30
N ALA A 68 3.49 -24.75 -13.60
CA ALA A 68 4.46 -23.90 -12.91
C ALA A 68 4.57 -22.56 -13.66
N ASN A 69 4.43 -21.46 -12.94
CA ASN A 69 4.85 -20.15 -13.43
C ASN A 69 6.36 -20.04 -13.19
N ILE A 70 7.12 -19.71 -14.22
CA ILE A 70 8.57 -19.57 -14.19
C ILE A 70 8.99 -18.23 -14.80
N ARG A 71 10.10 -17.69 -14.34
CA ARG A 71 10.74 -16.51 -14.95
C ARG A 71 11.43 -16.91 -16.27
N SER A 72 11.35 -16.04 -17.26
CA SER A 72 11.99 -16.30 -18.56
C SER A 72 13.52 -16.18 -18.53
N ASP A 73 14.04 -15.32 -17.66
CA ASP A 73 15.47 -14.97 -17.60
C ASP A 73 16.35 -16.02 -16.89
N ASP A 74 15.92 -16.49 -15.71
CA ASP A 74 16.71 -17.41 -14.87
C ASP A 74 16.01 -18.75 -14.58
N LYS A 75 14.81 -18.95 -15.13
CA LYS A 75 13.97 -20.15 -14.93
C LYS A 75 13.55 -20.40 -13.48
N THR A 76 13.68 -19.42 -12.61
CA THR A 76 13.18 -19.50 -11.22
C THR A 76 11.69 -19.82 -11.20
N VAL A 77 11.30 -20.82 -10.40
CA VAL A 77 9.89 -21.19 -10.19
C VAL A 77 9.22 -20.16 -9.26
N LEU A 78 8.24 -19.43 -9.79
CA LEU A 78 7.48 -18.46 -9.03
C LEU A 78 6.38 -19.13 -8.20
N GLY A 79 5.69 -20.12 -8.76
CA GLY A 79 4.66 -20.87 -8.06
C GLY A 79 3.98 -21.94 -8.92
N ILE A 80 3.20 -22.77 -8.26
CA ILE A 80 2.35 -23.77 -8.93
C ILE A 80 0.92 -23.24 -8.93
N VAL A 81 0.36 -23.10 -10.11
CA VAL A 81 -0.96 -22.49 -10.33
C VAL A 81 -1.89 -23.46 -11.08
N THR A 82 -3.19 -23.22 -11.00
CA THR A 82 -4.15 -23.99 -11.78
C THR A 82 -4.17 -23.57 -13.25
N ASN A 83 -4.66 -24.41 -14.15
CA ASN A 83 -4.83 -24.08 -15.57
C ASN A 83 -5.72 -22.84 -15.81
N ARG A 84 -6.52 -22.43 -14.83
CA ARG A 84 -7.38 -21.23 -14.92
C ARG A 84 -6.63 -19.94 -14.62
N TYR A 85 -5.42 -20.04 -14.06
CA TYR A 85 -4.61 -18.86 -13.77
C TYR A 85 -4.19 -18.17 -15.07
N LYS A 86 -4.46 -16.88 -15.14
CA LYS A 86 -4.06 -16.00 -16.24
C LYS A 86 -2.91 -15.10 -15.78
N ILE A 87 -1.83 -15.14 -16.55
CA ILE A 87 -0.69 -14.28 -16.32
C ILE A 87 -1.06 -12.85 -16.70
N VAL A 88 -0.68 -11.91 -15.87
CA VAL A 88 -0.52 -10.50 -16.22
C VAL A 88 0.99 -10.23 -16.19
N GLN A 89 1.56 -9.89 -17.33
CA GLN A 89 3.00 -9.65 -17.46
C GLN A 89 3.40 -8.35 -16.76
N ASN A 90 4.68 -8.25 -16.38
CA ASN A 90 5.19 -7.03 -15.75
C ASN A 90 5.01 -5.81 -16.69
N ALA A 91 5.31 -5.96 -17.96
CA ALA A 91 5.14 -4.88 -18.95
C ALA A 91 3.67 -4.44 -19.11
N ASP A 92 2.71 -5.38 -18.99
CA ASP A 92 1.27 -5.05 -19.05
C ASP A 92 0.86 -4.17 -17.87
N ALA A 93 1.44 -4.41 -16.67
CA ALA A 93 1.19 -3.59 -15.49
C ALA A 93 1.64 -2.13 -15.69
N PHE A 94 2.80 -1.92 -16.30
CA PHE A 94 3.28 -0.57 -16.63
C PHE A 94 2.42 0.10 -17.70
N SER A 95 2.11 -0.63 -18.79
CA SER A 95 1.26 -0.11 -19.87
C SER A 95 -0.14 0.26 -19.38
N PHE A 96 -0.69 -0.54 -18.46
CA PHE A 96 -1.97 -0.27 -17.83
C PHE A 96 -1.92 0.99 -16.94
N THR A 97 -0.86 1.13 -16.14
CA THR A 97 -0.65 2.30 -15.28
C THR A 97 -0.49 3.56 -16.11
N ASP A 98 0.29 3.50 -17.21
CA ASP A 98 0.44 4.61 -18.16
C ASP A 98 -0.91 5.04 -18.76
N ALA A 99 -1.75 4.07 -19.12
CA ALA A 99 -3.05 4.37 -19.72
C ALA A 99 -4.02 5.06 -18.73
N ILE A 100 -3.87 4.81 -17.41
CA ILE A 100 -4.72 5.45 -16.40
C ILE A 100 -4.19 6.82 -16.01
N VAL A 101 -2.89 6.90 -15.69
CA VAL A 101 -2.26 8.12 -15.19
C VAL A 101 -1.92 9.07 -16.32
N GLY A 102 -1.65 8.55 -17.52
CA GLY A 102 -1.28 9.33 -18.71
C GLY A 102 -2.42 10.19 -19.31
N GLU A 103 -3.65 10.06 -18.82
CA GLU A 103 -4.75 10.99 -19.13
C GLU A 103 -4.59 12.35 -18.40
N THR A 104 -3.44 12.58 -17.76
CA THR A 104 -3.10 13.83 -17.06
C THR A 104 -2.56 14.89 -18.04
N GLU A 105 -2.53 16.15 -17.61
CA GLU A 105 -2.20 17.32 -18.45
C GLU A 105 -0.86 17.21 -19.21
N ASP A 106 0.14 16.52 -18.66
CA ASP A 106 1.47 16.37 -19.27
C ASP A 106 1.61 15.11 -20.14
N GLY A 107 0.69 14.15 -20.04
CA GLY A 107 0.72 12.88 -20.78
C GLY A 107 1.89 11.95 -20.43
N ILE A 108 2.76 12.31 -19.47
CA ILE A 108 3.94 11.54 -19.07
C ILE A 108 3.79 11.01 -17.67
N VAL A 109 3.65 9.68 -17.57
CA VAL A 109 3.62 9.00 -16.27
C VAL A 109 5.03 8.91 -15.70
N ARG A 110 5.17 9.24 -14.41
CA ARG A 110 6.41 9.17 -13.65
C ARG A 110 6.31 8.13 -12.54
N TYR A 111 7.32 7.27 -12.44
CA TYR A 111 7.35 6.17 -11.47
C TYR A 111 8.29 6.52 -10.32
N GLU A 112 7.75 6.50 -9.10
CA GLU A 112 8.52 6.82 -7.88
C GLU A 112 9.25 5.62 -7.31
N THR A 113 8.69 4.42 -7.45
CA THR A 113 9.35 3.16 -7.09
C THR A 113 8.70 2.00 -7.83
N ALA A 114 9.46 0.99 -8.13
CA ALA A 114 8.99 -0.31 -8.58
C ALA A 114 10.00 -1.39 -8.21
N GLY A 115 9.54 -2.64 -8.11
CA GLY A 115 10.41 -3.75 -7.79
C GLY A 115 9.67 -5.07 -7.59
N SER A 116 10.42 -6.05 -7.11
CA SER A 116 9.93 -7.38 -6.78
C SER A 116 10.19 -7.78 -5.33
N LEU A 117 9.46 -8.79 -4.87
CA LEU A 117 9.61 -9.43 -3.57
C LEU A 117 9.56 -10.96 -3.74
N ASN A 118 10.24 -11.68 -2.86
CA ASN A 118 10.28 -13.14 -2.84
C ASN A 118 10.74 -13.76 -4.18
N GLY A 119 11.81 -13.21 -4.76
CA GLY A 119 12.39 -13.71 -6.01
C GLY A 119 11.51 -13.43 -7.24
N GLY A 120 10.68 -12.39 -7.20
CA GLY A 120 9.76 -12.03 -8.28
C GLY A 120 8.35 -12.62 -8.14
N LYS A 121 8.04 -13.35 -7.06
CA LYS A 121 6.70 -13.89 -6.83
C LYS A 121 5.64 -12.80 -6.67
N ARG A 122 6.05 -11.64 -6.15
CA ARG A 122 5.22 -10.44 -6.09
C ARG A 122 5.97 -9.27 -6.71
N VAL A 123 5.27 -8.49 -7.53
CA VAL A 123 5.79 -7.26 -8.12
C VAL A 123 4.90 -6.09 -7.76
N TRP A 124 5.51 -4.92 -7.65
CA TRP A 124 4.78 -3.67 -7.41
C TRP A 124 5.36 -2.54 -8.23
N LEU A 125 4.52 -1.54 -8.49
CA LEU A 125 4.94 -0.25 -9.03
C LEU A 125 4.10 0.86 -8.41
N LEU A 126 4.70 2.03 -8.30
CA LEU A 126 4.10 3.23 -7.75
C LEU A 126 4.29 4.37 -8.76
N ALA A 127 3.18 4.83 -9.32
CA ALA A 127 3.15 5.97 -10.22
C ALA A 127 2.65 7.22 -9.50
N LYS A 128 3.29 8.36 -9.76
CA LYS A 128 2.84 9.66 -9.28
C LYS A 128 1.65 10.12 -10.10
N MET A 129 0.64 10.64 -9.44
CA MET A 129 -0.53 11.28 -10.05
C MET A 129 -0.42 12.81 -9.96
N PRO A 130 -1.26 13.56 -10.67
CA PRO A 130 -1.30 15.01 -10.55
C PRO A 130 -1.52 15.46 -9.11
N THR A 131 -0.76 16.48 -8.70
CA THR A 131 -0.88 17.10 -7.38
C THR A 131 -2.29 17.63 -7.16
N LYS A 132 -2.85 17.36 -5.99
CA LYS A 132 -4.15 17.86 -5.53
C LYS A 132 -3.96 18.66 -4.25
N LYS A 133 -4.88 19.58 -3.98
CA LYS A 133 -4.91 20.30 -2.72
C LYS A 133 -5.81 19.61 -1.72
N VAL A 134 -5.35 19.52 -0.48
CA VAL A 134 -6.14 19.08 0.68
C VAL A 134 -5.86 20.10 1.80
N LEU A 135 -6.86 20.84 2.22
CA LEU A 135 -6.72 21.94 3.20
C LEU A 135 -5.60 22.95 2.83
N ASP A 136 -5.54 23.35 1.57
CA ASP A 136 -4.50 24.23 1.00
C ASP A 136 -3.07 23.66 0.99
N ASP A 137 -2.83 22.45 1.50
CA ASP A 137 -1.56 21.77 1.36
C ASP A 137 -1.52 20.96 0.05
N ASP A 138 -0.39 21.05 -0.66
CA ASP A 138 -0.18 20.26 -1.87
C ASP A 138 0.05 18.79 -1.49
N VAL A 139 -0.89 17.93 -1.89
CA VAL A 139 -0.81 16.48 -1.70
C VAL A 139 -0.49 15.82 -3.02
N GLU A 140 0.53 15.00 -3.04
CA GLU A 140 0.91 14.19 -4.18
C GLU A 140 0.27 12.80 -4.08
N PRO A 141 -0.83 12.52 -4.80
CA PRO A 141 -1.41 11.19 -4.82
C PRO A 141 -0.58 10.24 -5.68
N TYR A 142 -0.62 8.96 -5.31
CA TYR A 142 0.09 7.90 -6.00
C TYR A 142 -0.85 6.75 -6.30
N MET A 143 -0.64 6.12 -7.44
CA MET A 143 -1.28 4.86 -7.79
C MET A 143 -0.31 3.71 -7.57
N VAL A 144 -0.71 2.76 -6.74
CA VAL A 144 0.01 1.51 -6.48
C VAL A 144 -0.63 0.41 -7.31
N PHE A 145 0.16 -0.26 -8.13
CA PHE A 145 -0.21 -1.54 -8.74
C PHE A 145 0.59 -2.66 -8.08
N SER A 146 -0.05 -3.75 -7.73
CA SER A 146 0.60 -4.95 -7.22
C SER A 146 0.05 -6.19 -7.91
N ASN A 147 0.95 -7.08 -8.28
CA ASN A 147 0.65 -8.35 -8.93
C ASN A 147 1.38 -9.50 -8.23
N SER A 148 0.79 -10.71 -8.24
CA SER A 148 1.36 -11.91 -7.66
C SER A 148 1.45 -13.01 -8.72
N HIS A 149 2.65 -13.52 -8.96
CA HIS A 149 2.89 -14.56 -9.97
C HIS A 149 2.86 -15.98 -9.39
N ASP A 150 2.76 -16.12 -8.06
CA ASP A 150 2.77 -17.42 -7.35
C ASP A 150 1.37 -18.04 -7.15
N GLY A 151 0.33 -17.32 -7.54
CA GLY A 151 -1.05 -17.75 -7.37
C GLY A 151 -1.65 -17.50 -5.97
N THR A 152 -0.88 -16.94 -5.02
CA THR A 152 -1.35 -16.67 -3.65
C THR A 152 -2.02 -15.31 -3.49
N GLY A 153 -1.73 -14.36 -4.40
CA GLY A 153 -2.25 -13.00 -4.37
C GLY A 153 -3.18 -12.67 -5.53
N ALA A 154 -3.89 -11.58 -5.38
CA ALA A 154 -4.71 -10.95 -6.41
C ALA A 154 -3.92 -9.84 -7.13
N ILE A 155 -4.37 -9.44 -8.31
CA ILE A 155 -4.02 -8.14 -8.89
C ILE A 155 -4.70 -7.10 -8.02
N LYS A 156 -3.95 -6.13 -7.52
CA LYS A 156 -4.48 -5.03 -6.71
C LYS A 156 -4.01 -3.70 -7.27
N ILE A 157 -4.91 -2.76 -7.30
CA ILE A 157 -4.64 -1.38 -7.68
C ILE A 157 -5.24 -0.52 -6.58
N CYS A 158 -4.47 0.40 -6.03
CA CYS A 158 -5.02 1.34 -5.08
C CYS A 158 -4.42 2.73 -5.27
N MET A 159 -5.21 3.73 -4.92
CA MET A 159 -4.72 5.09 -4.78
C MET A 159 -4.37 5.37 -3.33
N THR A 160 -3.28 6.06 -3.14
CA THR A 160 -2.86 6.56 -1.84
C THR A 160 -2.39 8.01 -1.98
N PRO A 161 -2.81 8.91 -1.09
CA PRO A 161 -2.32 10.28 -1.07
C PRO A 161 -0.88 10.38 -0.59
N ILE A 162 -0.25 9.25 -0.27
CA ILE A 162 1.03 9.22 0.40
C ILE A 162 1.98 8.26 -0.30
N ARG A 163 3.21 8.71 -0.43
CA ARG A 163 4.33 7.94 -0.94
C ARG A 163 4.51 6.65 -0.14
N VAL A 164 4.38 5.50 -0.76
CA VAL A 164 4.55 4.17 -0.13
C VAL A 164 5.92 4.00 0.52
N VAL A 165 6.89 4.82 0.14
CA VAL A 165 8.25 4.86 0.68
C VAL A 165 8.28 5.45 2.10
N CYS A 166 7.34 6.33 2.44
CA CYS A 166 7.34 7.12 3.67
C CYS A 166 6.44 6.59 4.79
N ASN A 167 5.89 5.40 4.70
CA ASN A 167 5.09 4.76 5.77
C ASN A 167 3.83 5.49 6.28
N ASN A 168 3.60 6.71 5.93
CA ASN A 168 2.42 7.42 6.36
C ASN A 168 1.26 7.03 5.44
N THR A 169 0.39 6.15 5.90
CA THR A 169 -0.73 5.58 5.13
C THR A 169 -2.05 6.15 5.62
N LEU A 170 -2.35 7.39 5.27
CA LEU A 170 -3.67 7.93 5.49
C LEU A 170 -4.68 7.22 4.58
N SER A 171 -5.16 6.07 5.00
CA SER A 171 -6.22 5.36 4.31
C SER A 171 -7.53 5.58 5.04
N LEU A 172 -8.23 6.65 4.69
CA LEU A 172 -9.60 6.87 5.14
C LEU A 172 -10.55 6.03 4.29
N ALA A 173 -11.39 5.24 4.94
CA ALA A 173 -12.56 4.67 4.31
C ALA A 173 -13.59 5.81 4.13
N LEU A 174 -13.69 6.32 2.92
CA LEU A 174 -14.66 7.34 2.57
C LEU A 174 -15.89 6.64 1.99
N ASN A 175 -17.05 6.88 2.58
CA ASN A 175 -18.30 6.22 2.19
C ASN A 175 -18.73 6.47 0.73
N THR A 176 -18.16 7.48 0.08
CA THR A 176 -18.55 7.96 -1.25
C THR A 176 -17.53 7.64 -2.35
N ALA A 177 -16.32 7.18 -2.00
CA ALA A 177 -15.26 7.00 -3.00
C ALA A 177 -14.45 5.71 -2.76
N GLN A 178 -14.36 4.91 -3.82
CA GLN A 178 -13.56 3.70 -3.82
C GLN A 178 -12.12 4.04 -4.19
N ARG A 179 -11.16 3.72 -3.29
CA ARG A 179 -9.74 3.96 -3.52
C ARG A 179 -8.97 2.75 -4.03
N SER A 180 -9.57 1.57 -4.03
CA SER A 180 -8.88 0.34 -4.42
C SER A 180 -9.77 -0.59 -5.23
N TRP A 181 -9.12 -1.35 -6.10
CA TRP A 181 -9.72 -2.40 -6.88
C TRP A 181 -8.85 -3.66 -6.80
N SER A 182 -9.48 -4.83 -6.77
CA SER A 182 -8.77 -6.10 -6.68
C SER A 182 -9.50 -7.19 -7.45
N THR A 183 -8.75 -8.01 -8.17
CA THR A 183 -9.29 -9.16 -8.90
C THR A 183 -8.36 -10.36 -8.89
N LYS A 184 -8.94 -11.56 -8.97
CA LYS A 184 -8.17 -12.80 -9.07
C LYS A 184 -7.66 -13.01 -10.50
N HIS A 185 -6.61 -13.79 -10.67
CA HIS A 185 -6.01 -14.20 -11.93
C HIS A 185 -6.85 -15.25 -12.68
N VAL A 186 -8.15 -14.99 -12.89
CA VAL A 186 -9.07 -15.87 -13.62
C VAL A 186 -9.95 -15.04 -14.54
N GLY A 187 -10.36 -15.59 -15.69
CA GLY A 187 -11.12 -14.85 -16.70
C GLY A 187 -10.21 -14.13 -17.69
N ASN A 188 -10.74 -13.12 -18.39
CA ASN A 188 -9.97 -12.31 -19.32
C ASN A 188 -9.26 -11.16 -18.58
N PRO A 189 -7.92 -11.09 -18.56
CA PRO A 189 -7.19 -10.00 -17.90
C PRO A 189 -7.53 -8.61 -18.48
N ASP A 190 -7.70 -8.49 -19.78
CA ASP A 190 -7.95 -7.20 -20.46
C ASP A 190 -9.30 -6.60 -20.06
N GLU A 191 -10.34 -7.43 -19.95
CA GLU A 191 -11.66 -6.99 -19.47
C GLU A 191 -11.58 -6.50 -18.03
N LYS A 192 -10.82 -7.20 -17.18
CA LYS A 192 -10.63 -6.83 -15.79
C LYS A 192 -9.81 -5.56 -15.61
N LEU A 193 -8.79 -5.37 -16.44
CA LEU A 193 -8.04 -4.12 -16.45
C LEU A 193 -8.91 -2.95 -16.97
N ALA A 194 -9.82 -3.19 -17.91
CA ALA A 194 -10.80 -2.18 -18.33
C ALA A 194 -11.78 -1.83 -17.18
N GLU A 195 -12.24 -2.84 -16.42
CA GLU A 195 -13.04 -2.62 -15.19
C GLU A 195 -12.26 -1.80 -14.14
N ALA A 196 -10.99 -2.13 -13.91
CA ALA A 196 -10.13 -1.39 -13.02
C ALA A 196 -9.96 0.07 -13.46
N ARG A 197 -9.81 0.32 -14.76
CA ARG A 197 -9.73 1.68 -15.32
C ARG A 197 -11.00 2.48 -15.00
N HIS A 198 -12.17 1.86 -15.10
CA HIS A 198 -13.42 2.51 -14.73
C HIS A 198 -13.46 2.83 -13.21
N CYS A 199 -13.06 1.91 -12.36
CA CYS A 199 -12.98 2.13 -10.91
C CYS A 199 -11.97 3.22 -10.54
N LEU A 200 -10.87 3.34 -11.27
CA LEU A 200 -9.82 4.33 -11.02
C LEU A 200 -10.12 5.72 -11.62
N GLY A 201 -11.01 5.81 -12.59
CA GLY A 201 -11.63 7.09 -12.97
C GLY A 201 -12.34 7.76 -11.78
N MET A 202 -12.63 7.00 -10.72
CA MET A 202 -13.11 7.50 -9.43
C MET A 202 -11.99 8.02 -8.51
N ALA A 203 -10.75 7.93 -8.93
CA ALA A 203 -9.59 8.37 -8.14
C ALA A 203 -9.60 9.86 -7.86
N ASN A 204 -10.00 10.66 -8.84
CA ASN A 204 -10.19 12.10 -8.63
C ASN A 204 -11.33 12.35 -7.62
N LEU A 205 -12.41 11.60 -7.70
CA LEU A 205 -13.51 11.68 -6.74
C LEU A 205 -13.07 11.31 -5.31
N TYR A 206 -12.13 10.38 -5.18
CA TYR A 206 -11.56 10.05 -3.86
C TYR A 206 -10.77 11.22 -3.27
N MET A 207 -9.95 11.91 -4.08
CA MET A 207 -9.17 13.05 -3.60
C MET A 207 -10.06 14.24 -3.26
N ASP A 208 -11.11 14.48 -4.05
CA ASP A 208 -12.08 15.52 -3.77
C ASP A 208 -12.86 15.21 -2.47
N ALA A 209 -13.30 13.95 -2.29
CA ALA A 209 -13.93 13.51 -1.05
C ALA A 209 -12.99 13.54 0.17
N LEU A 210 -11.69 13.30 -0.04
CA LEU A 210 -10.69 13.42 1.02
C LEU A 210 -10.51 14.88 1.45
N ASP A 211 -10.50 15.82 0.52
CA ASP A 211 -10.40 17.25 0.82
C ASP A 211 -11.65 17.73 1.61
N GLU A 212 -12.86 17.36 1.17
CA GLU A 212 -14.10 17.65 1.88
C GLU A 212 -14.09 17.09 3.31
N GLU A 213 -13.65 15.84 3.49
CA GLU A 213 -13.61 15.20 4.81
C GLU A 213 -12.50 15.81 5.69
N ALA A 214 -11.35 16.15 5.10
CA ALA A 214 -10.27 16.84 5.80
C ALA A 214 -10.72 18.21 6.30
N ASP A 215 -11.40 19.00 5.46
CA ASP A 215 -11.96 20.30 5.84
C ASP A 215 -12.99 20.15 6.96
N ARG A 216 -13.91 19.18 6.83
CA ARG A 216 -14.88 18.87 7.87
C ARG A 216 -14.21 18.56 9.20
N LEU A 217 -13.21 17.67 9.21
CA LEU A 217 -12.51 17.24 10.43
C LEU A 217 -11.61 18.35 11.00
N ALA A 218 -11.04 19.21 10.17
CA ALA A 218 -10.23 20.34 10.59
C ALA A 218 -11.06 21.42 11.32
N ASN A 219 -12.33 21.56 10.95
CA ASN A 219 -13.27 22.48 11.59
C ASN A 219 -13.85 21.95 12.91
N ILE A 220 -13.65 20.66 13.22
CA ILE A 220 -14.13 20.05 14.47
C ILE A 220 -13.04 20.15 15.53
N LYS A 221 -13.37 20.82 16.64
CA LYS A 221 -12.48 20.88 17.79
C LYS A 221 -12.49 19.57 18.57
N LEU A 222 -11.30 19.03 18.79
CA LEU A 222 -11.10 17.80 19.56
C LEU A 222 -9.84 17.96 20.40
N ASN A 223 -10.01 18.13 21.71
CA ASN A 223 -8.89 18.31 22.62
C ASN A 223 -8.23 16.96 22.97
N PHE A 224 -7.03 17.02 23.56
CA PHE A 224 -6.25 15.82 23.86
C PHE A 224 -6.89 14.92 24.93
N GLU A 225 -7.71 15.45 25.82
CA GLU A 225 -8.47 14.68 26.80
C GLU A 225 -9.54 13.83 26.11
N GLN A 226 -10.31 14.43 25.20
CA GLN A 226 -11.29 13.71 24.38
C GLN A 226 -10.64 12.64 23.50
N ILE A 227 -9.44 12.91 22.98
CA ILE A 227 -8.67 11.91 22.21
C ILE A 227 -8.29 10.73 23.11
N ASN A 228 -7.82 10.98 24.35
CA ASN A 228 -7.50 9.91 25.28
C ASN A 228 -8.72 9.05 25.63
N GLU A 229 -9.92 9.63 25.76
CA GLU A 229 -11.16 8.87 25.95
C GLU A 229 -11.46 7.96 24.76
N ILE A 230 -11.19 8.41 23.53
CA ILE A 230 -11.30 7.58 22.33
C ILE A 230 -10.29 6.43 22.36
N LEU A 231 -9.04 6.72 22.71
CA LEU A 231 -8.00 5.69 22.86
C LEU A 231 -8.32 4.67 23.95
N ASP A 232 -8.96 5.12 25.04
CA ASP A 232 -9.43 4.23 26.11
C ASP A 232 -10.54 3.29 25.64
N GLN A 233 -11.41 3.76 24.75
CA GLN A 233 -12.44 2.92 24.13
C GLN A 233 -11.85 1.91 23.14
N MET A 234 -10.87 2.33 22.35
CA MET A 234 -10.19 1.43 21.38
C MET A 234 -9.34 0.36 22.08
N PHE A 235 -8.67 0.75 23.16
CA PHE A 235 -7.72 -0.07 23.88
C PHE A 235 -8.10 -0.19 25.36
N PRO A 236 -9.23 -0.86 25.67
CA PRO A 236 -9.72 -0.95 27.03
C PRO A 236 -8.78 -1.78 27.90
N VAL A 237 -8.57 -1.30 29.13
CA VAL A 237 -7.81 -1.98 30.18
C VAL A 237 -8.74 -2.21 31.34
N THR A 238 -8.76 -3.46 31.83
CA THR A 238 -9.52 -3.86 33.02
C THR A 238 -8.59 -4.18 34.18
N GLU A 239 -9.13 -4.22 35.40
CA GLU A 239 -8.37 -4.62 36.59
C GLU A 239 -7.77 -6.03 36.48
N ASN A 240 -8.48 -6.93 35.81
CA ASN A 240 -8.10 -8.34 35.63
C ASN A 240 -7.05 -8.55 34.52
N ASP A 241 -6.69 -7.52 33.77
CA ASP A 241 -5.68 -7.64 32.72
C ASP A 241 -4.27 -7.79 33.31
N SER A 242 -3.45 -8.63 32.68
CA SER A 242 -2.06 -8.82 33.09
C SER A 242 -1.25 -7.51 32.94
N ASP A 243 -0.25 -7.34 33.79
CA ASP A 243 0.66 -6.18 33.75
C ASP A 243 1.31 -6.01 32.37
N ARG A 244 1.62 -7.12 31.71
CA ARG A 244 2.15 -7.13 30.34
C ARG A 244 1.16 -6.54 29.34
N LYS A 245 -0.15 -6.88 29.42
CA LYS A 245 -1.18 -6.32 28.56
C LYS A 245 -1.33 -4.82 28.81
N LYS A 246 -1.39 -4.43 30.10
CA LYS A 246 -1.47 -3.01 30.51
C LYS A 246 -0.30 -2.21 29.98
N ALA A 247 0.93 -2.71 30.12
CA ALA A 247 2.14 -2.05 29.61
C ALA A 247 2.17 -1.94 28.08
N ASN A 248 1.69 -2.97 27.35
CA ASN A 248 1.62 -2.92 25.89
C ASN A 248 0.61 -1.88 25.41
N ILE A 249 -0.57 -1.81 26.05
CA ILE A 249 -1.59 -0.81 25.71
C ILE A 249 -1.05 0.61 26.01
N GLN A 250 -0.42 0.80 27.17
CA GLN A 250 0.18 2.09 27.49
C GLN A 250 1.21 2.53 26.45
N LYS A 251 2.07 1.61 26.00
CA LYS A 251 3.05 1.89 24.95
C LYS A 251 2.38 2.34 23.63
N VAL A 252 1.23 1.75 23.26
CA VAL A 252 0.48 2.19 22.06
C VAL A 252 0.00 3.61 22.24
N LYS A 253 -0.57 3.96 23.40
CA LYS A 253 -1.04 5.33 23.70
C LYS A 253 0.11 6.35 23.76
N ASP A 254 1.25 5.94 24.31
CA ASP A 254 2.46 6.78 24.34
C ASP A 254 2.97 7.06 22.91
N ASN A 255 2.99 6.04 22.04
CA ASN A 255 3.37 6.19 20.64
C ASN A 255 2.41 7.14 19.90
N TYR A 256 1.11 7.01 20.14
CA TYR A 256 0.14 7.95 19.59
C TYR A 256 0.41 9.39 20.05
N SER A 257 0.66 9.55 21.34
CA SER A 257 0.97 10.87 21.91
C SER A 257 2.22 11.50 21.27
N VAL A 258 3.26 10.69 21.03
CA VAL A 258 4.46 11.15 20.33
C VAL A 258 4.09 11.68 18.94
N CYS A 259 3.35 10.92 18.14
CA CYS A 259 2.90 11.34 16.81
C CYS A 259 2.04 12.61 16.88
N TYR A 260 1.09 12.70 17.80
CA TYR A 260 0.20 13.86 17.93
C TYR A 260 0.94 15.16 18.28
N PHE A 261 2.07 15.07 18.94
CA PHE A 261 2.88 16.25 19.32
C PHE A 261 4.01 16.56 18.33
N MET A 262 4.12 15.83 17.22
CA MET A 262 5.11 16.11 16.17
C MET A 262 4.86 17.47 15.50
N PRO A 263 5.93 18.12 14.98
CA PRO A 263 5.83 19.45 14.36
C PRO A 263 4.96 19.51 13.11
N ASP A 264 4.90 18.45 12.31
CA ASP A 264 4.12 18.34 11.07
C ASP A 264 2.61 18.38 11.32
N ILE A 265 2.15 17.92 12.49
CA ILE A 265 0.75 17.99 12.91
C ILE A 265 0.41 19.32 13.62
N ALA A 266 1.39 20.14 13.94
CA ALA A 266 1.21 21.34 14.77
C ALA A 266 0.11 22.29 14.24
N LYS A 267 -0.03 22.43 12.93
CA LYS A 267 -1.06 23.25 12.24
C LYS A 267 -2.48 22.79 12.59
N PHE A 268 -2.68 21.50 12.80
CA PHE A 268 -4.00 20.88 13.02
C PHE A 268 -4.24 20.44 14.47
N LYS A 269 -3.37 20.85 15.39
CA LYS A 269 -3.50 20.50 16.82
C LYS A 269 -4.82 21.03 17.39
N GLY A 270 -5.50 20.19 18.16
CA GLY A 270 -6.80 20.52 18.74
C GLY A 270 -7.97 20.36 17.79
N THR A 271 -7.77 19.71 16.64
CA THR A 271 -8.83 19.36 15.70
C THR A 271 -8.94 17.84 15.51
N ALA A 272 -10.10 17.39 15.03
CA ALA A 272 -10.30 15.99 14.66
C ALA A 272 -9.36 15.54 13.52
N TRP A 273 -9.05 16.43 12.58
CA TRP A 273 -8.08 16.16 11.51
C TRP A 273 -6.69 15.88 12.05
N GLY A 274 -6.20 16.69 12.98
CA GLY A 274 -4.91 16.45 13.63
C GLY A 274 -4.87 15.13 14.40
N ALA A 275 -5.97 14.75 15.06
CA ALA A 275 -6.09 13.46 15.73
C ALA A 275 -6.02 12.28 14.76
N VAL A 276 -6.72 12.36 13.62
CA VAL A 276 -6.73 11.34 12.56
C VAL A 276 -5.34 11.21 11.92
N ASN A 277 -4.66 12.31 11.64
CA ASN A 277 -3.28 12.27 11.10
C ASN A 277 -2.30 11.62 12.08
N ALA A 278 -2.39 11.93 13.38
CA ALA A 278 -1.55 11.29 14.41
C ALA A 278 -1.77 9.77 14.49
N MET A 279 -3.00 9.29 14.31
CA MET A 279 -3.29 7.86 14.27
C MET A 279 -2.68 7.21 13.02
N SER A 280 -2.80 7.85 11.87
CA SER A 280 -2.20 7.41 10.63
C SER A 280 -0.67 7.30 10.74
N ASP A 281 -0.03 8.33 11.30
CA ASP A 281 1.41 8.38 11.51
C ASP A 281 1.87 7.28 12.47
N MET A 282 1.17 7.09 13.58
CA MET A 282 1.46 6.00 14.52
C MET A 282 1.36 4.63 13.84
N ILE A 283 0.32 4.37 13.05
CA ILE A 283 0.15 3.10 12.32
C ILE A 283 1.27 2.88 11.31
N GLY A 284 1.71 3.93 10.64
CA GLY A 284 2.76 3.88 9.62
C GLY A 284 4.16 3.69 10.20
N HIS A 285 4.50 4.37 11.29
CA HIS A 285 5.85 4.44 11.83
C HIS A 285 6.11 3.58 13.06
N SER A 286 5.06 3.16 13.78
CA SER A 286 5.25 2.32 14.96
C SER A 286 5.76 0.94 14.57
N ALA A 287 6.97 0.61 15.01
CA ALA A 287 7.49 -0.74 14.90
C ALA A 287 6.59 -1.70 15.70
N PRO A 288 6.29 -2.89 15.17
CA PRO A 288 5.58 -3.90 15.95
C PRO A 288 6.43 -4.33 17.15
N ASN A 289 5.76 -4.75 18.21
CA ASN A 289 6.43 -5.30 19.39
C ASN A 289 7.20 -6.62 19.11
N ARG A 290 6.97 -7.24 17.95
CA ARG A 290 7.66 -8.43 17.46
C ARG A 290 7.84 -8.37 15.95
N ASN A 291 9.08 -8.56 15.48
CA ASN A 291 9.34 -8.92 14.10
C ASN A 291 8.93 -10.39 13.90
N THR A 292 7.79 -10.60 13.27
CA THR A 292 7.36 -11.94 12.81
C THR A 292 7.91 -12.20 11.43
N ALA A 293 7.95 -13.47 11.01
CA ALA A 293 8.40 -13.86 9.68
C ALA A 293 7.62 -13.13 8.54
N ASN A 294 6.37 -12.77 8.81
CA ASN A 294 5.47 -12.10 7.86
C ASN A 294 5.32 -10.60 8.12
N TYR A 295 6.25 -9.98 8.86
CA TYR A 295 6.14 -8.57 9.25
C TYR A 295 5.99 -7.64 8.04
N GLU A 296 6.81 -7.84 7.03
CA GLU A 296 6.84 -7.00 5.84
C GLU A 296 5.60 -7.21 4.95
N GLU A 297 5.13 -8.44 4.85
CA GLU A 297 3.89 -8.74 4.13
C GLU A 297 2.68 -8.11 4.82
N ASN A 298 2.63 -8.16 6.15
CA ASN A 298 1.60 -7.48 6.93
C ASN A 298 1.65 -5.95 6.77
N ARG A 299 2.85 -5.37 6.67
CA ARG A 299 3.04 -3.95 6.44
C ARG A 299 2.55 -3.54 5.05
N TRP A 300 2.89 -4.31 4.02
CA TRP A 300 2.36 -4.12 2.68
C TRP A 300 0.84 -4.20 2.65
N GLY A 301 0.25 -5.19 3.34
CA GLY A 301 -1.19 -5.32 3.48
C GLY A 301 -1.86 -4.07 4.06
N LYS A 302 -1.25 -3.45 5.09
CA LYS A 302 -1.77 -2.19 5.67
C LYS A 302 -1.82 -1.04 4.67
N ILE A 303 -0.85 -0.96 3.77
CA ILE A 303 -0.82 0.06 2.70
C ILE A 303 -1.95 -0.18 1.70
N MET A 304 -2.12 -1.43 1.26
CA MET A 304 -3.04 -1.80 0.21
C MET A 304 -4.50 -1.87 0.67
N ASP A 305 -4.73 -2.44 1.83
CA ASP A 305 -6.06 -2.80 2.33
C ASP A 305 -6.56 -1.85 3.45
N GLY A 306 -5.70 -0.97 3.97
CA GLY A 306 -5.99 -0.13 5.13
C GLY A 306 -5.70 -0.82 6.47
N HIS A 307 -6.03 -0.18 7.56
CA HIS A 307 -5.79 -0.68 8.91
C HIS A 307 -7.02 -0.53 9.80
N ALA A 308 -7.46 -1.62 10.42
CA ALA A 308 -8.67 -1.66 11.25
C ALA A 308 -8.68 -0.61 12.39
N TRP A 309 -7.51 -0.25 12.93
CA TRP A 309 -7.43 0.81 13.94
C TRP A 309 -7.78 2.18 13.37
N MET A 310 -7.45 2.42 12.09
CA MET A 310 -7.81 3.68 11.44
C MET A 310 -9.31 3.81 11.31
N ASP A 311 -9.96 2.76 10.80
CA ASP A 311 -11.41 2.74 10.60
C ASP A 311 -12.16 2.89 11.95
N GLU A 312 -11.72 2.16 12.98
CA GLU A 312 -12.32 2.27 14.32
C GLU A 312 -12.08 3.65 14.95
N PHE A 313 -10.88 4.22 14.80
CA PHE A 313 -10.56 5.55 15.33
C PHE A 313 -11.45 6.62 14.70
N VAL A 314 -11.55 6.64 13.38
CA VAL A 314 -12.40 7.61 12.65
C VAL A 314 -13.87 7.47 13.05
N LYS A 315 -14.36 6.24 13.19
CA LYS A 315 -15.72 5.96 13.66
C LYS A 315 -15.95 6.52 15.07
N LEU A 316 -15.02 6.32 16.00
CA LEU A 316 -15.13 6.84 17.36
C LEU A 316 -15.01 8.36 17.41
N VAL A 317 -14.13 8.96 16.59
CA VAL A 317 -14.06 10.42 16.42
C VAL A 317 -15.44 10.95 15.96
N ASN A 318 -16.01 10.39 14.91
CA ASN A 318 -17.31 10.80 14.39
C ASN A 318 -18.43 10.66 15.44
N ALA A 319 -18.45 9.55 16.18
CA ALA A 319 -19.42 9.34 17.26
C ALA A 319 -19.24 10.38 18.40
N LYS A 320 -18.00 10.73 18.75
CA LYS A 320 -17.69 11.71 19.82
C LYS A 320 -18.13 13.13 19.46
N VAL A 321 -18.06 13.48 18.18
CA VAL A 321 -18.43 14.82 17.70
C VAL A 321 -19.88 14.95 17.24
N GLY A 322 -20.68 13.90 17.43
CA GLY A 322 -22.14 13.93 17.18
C GLY A 322 -22.55 13.83 15.72
N VAL A 323 -21.65 13.41 14.84
CA VAL A 323 -22.01 13.07 13.46
C VAL A 323 -22.43 11.59 13.46
N GLY A 324 -23.74 11.37 13.39
CA GLY A 324 -24.30 10.03 13.31
C GLY A 324 -23.86 9.30 12.05
N ALA A 325 -23.77 7.96 12.19
CA ALA A 325 -23.43 7.03 11.10
C ALA A 325 -24.48 7.06 9.99
#